data_599814efdde0243196ad76477f97ec44
#
_entry.id   599814efdde0243196ad76477f97ec44
#
_cell.length_a   1.000
_cell.length_b   1.000
_cell.length_c   1.000
_cell.angle_alpha   90.00
_cell.angle_beta   90.00
_cell.angle_gamma   90.00
#
_symmetry.space_group_name_H-M   'P 1'
#
loop_
_entity.id
_entity.type
_entity.pdbx_description
1 polymer ?
#
loop_
_entity_poly.entity_id
_entity_poly.type
_entity_poly.pdbx_seq_one_letter_code
_entity_poly.pdbx_strand_id
1 'polypeptide(L)'
;MLVGASVGAAGWFSSQNSEHEGLLAAHEEARQAACAYAPVLADYDAKNLDAYFAKVLDGATGDWRKQFDDTSRELREVLTQGEVVSKADDVQCAIKTGDETSAEAIVVIGQTITSVGTQGKPSPGQLSMIMRMEKTDGRWLVNHVNSPLASVPQQ
;
A
#
# COMPACT_ATOMS: atom_id res chain seq x y z
N MET A 1 44.64 -10.72 41.64
CA MET A 1 44.57 -10.65 40.17
C MET A 1 43.22 -11.14 39.72
N LEU A 2 42.32 -10.24 39.46
CA LEU A 2 41.00 -10.51 38.84
C LEU A 2 40.79 -9.47 37.72
N VAL A 3 41.19 -9.83 36.49
CA VAL A 3 40.89 -9.08 35.27
C VAL A 3 40.25 -10.09 34.32
N GLY A 4 38.98 -9.89 33.98
CA GLY A 4 38.39 -10.68 32.94
C GLY A 4 36.89 -10.94 33.04
N ALA A 5 36.05 -9.89 32.93
CA ALA A 5 34.64 -10.08 32.65
C ALA A 5 33.94 -8.78 32.18
N SER A 6 34.47 -8.07 31.20
CA SER A 6 33.80 -6.85 30.70
C SER A 6 33.69 -6.70 29.18
N VAL A 7 34.01 -7.74 28.42
CA VAL A 7 33.97 -7.68 26.95
C VAL A 7 32.67 -8.25 26.36
N GLY A 8 31.92 -9.05 27.13
CA GLY A 8 30.69 -9.69 26.62
C GLY A 8 29.43 -8.77 26.51
N ALA A 9 29.35 -7.78 27.41
CA ALA A 9 28.12 -6.92 27.45
C ALA A 9 28.06 -5.87 26.35
N ALA A 10 29.22 -5.30 25.98
CA ALA A 10 29.25 -4.25 24.95
C ALA A 10 28.90 -4.79 23.55
N GLY A 11 29.28 -6.02 23.23
CA GLY A 11 28.95 -6.63 21.94
C GLY A 11 27.47 -6.95 21.80
N TRP A 12 26.80 -7.32 22.90
CA TRP A 12 25.38 -7.68 22.88
C TRP A 12 24.48 -6.44 22.72
N PHE A 13 24.79 -5.37 23.39
CA PHE A 13 24.08 -4.08 23.24
C PHE A 13 24.27 -3.48 21.84
N SER A 14 25.42 -3.63 21.21
CA SER A 14 25.68 -3.17 19.84
C SER A 14 24.86 -3.97 18.81
N SER A 15 24.72 -5.27 18.99
CA SER A 15 23.92 -6.15 18.11
C SER A 15 22.43 -5.81 18.18
N GLN A 16 21.86 -5.65 19.37
CA GLN A 16 20.47 -5.27 19.53
C GLN A 16 20.15 -3.88 18.94
N ASN A 17 21.07 -2.93 19.06
CA ASN A 17 20.86 -1.60 18.53
C ASN A 17 20.83 -1.60 16.99
N SER A 18 21.69 -2.41 16.33
CA SER A 18 21.70 -2.54 14.87
C SER A 18 20.45 -3.25 14.32
N GLU A 19 19.90 -4.22 15.03
CA GLU A 19 18.64 -4.89 14.66
C GLU A 19 17.44 -3.92 14.75
N HIS A 20 17.38 -3.10 15.79
CA HIS A 20 16.35 -2.08 15.93
C HIS A 20 16.43 -1.00 14.84
N GLU A 21 17.64 -0.57 14.50
CA GLU A 21 17.86 0.40 13.42
C GLU A 21 17.46 -0.17 12.06
N GLY A 22 17.78 -1.44 11.79
CA GLY A 22 17.37 -2.15 10.57
C GLY A 22 15.84 -2.26 10.44
N LEU A 23 15.17 -2.62 11.53
CA LEU A 23 13.71 -2.71 11.57
C LEU A 23 13.03 -1.35 11.34
N LEU A 24 13.50 -0.29 12.00
CA LEU A 24 12.96 1.06 11.80
C LEU A 24 13.16 1.57 10.37
N ALA A 25 14.33 1.30 9.79
CA ALA A 25 14.62 1.64 8.40
C ALA A 25 13.67 0.89 7.44
N ALA A 26 13.47 -0.41 7.63
CA ALA A 26 12.57 -1.23 6.83
C ALA A 26 11.10 -0.76 6.94
N HIS A 27 10.64 -0.40 8.13
CA HIS A 27 9.31 0.16 8.34
C HIS A 27 9.13 1.50 7.62
N GLU A 28 10.13 2.38 7.63
CA GLU A 28 10.05 3.64 6.91
C GLU A 28 10.07 3.44 5.39
N GLU A 29 10.90 2.53 4.87
CA GLU A 29 10.88 2.15 3.45
C GLU A 29 9.52 1.58 3.03
N ALA A 30 8.95 0.66 3.83
CA ALA A 30 7.63 0.08 3.57
C ALA A 30 6.53 1.14 3.61
N ARG A 31 6.58 2.08 4.58
CA ARG A 31 5.64 3.19 4.68
C ARG A 31 5.70 4.09 3.45
N GLN A 32 6.91 4.45 3.01
CA GLN A 32 7.10 5.27 1.80
C GLN A 32 6.59 4.55 0.56
N ALA A 33 6.85 3.26 0.43
CA ALA A 33 6.36 2.46 -0.68
C ALA A 33 4.83 2.35 -0.69
N ALA A 34 4.19 2.16 0.46
CA ALA A 34 2.73 2.16 0.58
C ALA A 34 2.12 3.51 0.19
N CYS A 35 2.72 4.62 0.69
CA CYS A 35 2.29 5.97 0.34
C CYS A 35 2.50 6.33 -1.13
N ALA A 36 3.53 5.79 -1.76
CA ALA A 36 3.78 5.98 -3.19
C ALA A 36 2.83 5.15 -4.07
N TYR A 37 2.44 3.96 -3.60
CA TYR A 37 1.51 3.09 -4.32
C TYR A 37 0.04 3.52 -4.17
N ALA A 38 -0.33 4.15 -3.08
CA ALA A 38 -1.71 4.57 -2.80
C ALA A 38 -2.32 5.46 -3.91
N PRO A 39 -1.66 6.52 -4.41
CA PRO A 39 -2.19 7.29 -5.52
C PRO A 39 -2.34 6.47 -6.80
N VAL A 40 -1.49 5.47 -7.02
CA VAL A 40 -1.58 4.58 -8.19
C VAL A 40 -2.92 3.86 -8.22
N LEU A 41 -3.49 3.52 -7.05
CA LEU A 41 -4.81 2.87 -6.95
C LEU A 41 -5.98 3.84 -7.13
N ALA A 42 -5.79 5.11 -6.85
CA ALA A 42 -6.85 6.12 -6.84
C ALA A 42 -6.83 7.07 -8.04
N ASP A 43 -5.71 7.18 -8.76
CA ASP A 43 -5.58 8.04 -9.95
C ASP A 43 -5.89 7.24 -11.22
N TYR A 44 -7.07 7.43 -11.77
CA TYR A 44 -7.45 6.81 -13.04
C TYR A 44 -8.43 7.66 -13.83
N ASP A 45 -8.40 7.47 -15.15
CA ASP A 45 -9.29 8.08 -16.11
C ASP A 45 -9.83 6.99 -17.04
N ALA A 46 -11.15 6.89 -17.14
CA ALA A 46 -11.84 5.94 -18.01
C ALA A 46 -11.36 5.96 -19.48
N LYS A 47 -10.78 7.08 -19.93
CA LYS A 47 -10.22 7.23 -21.26
C LYS A 47 -8.80 6.68 -21.43
N ASN A 48 -8.11 6.38 -20.33
CA ASN A 48 -6.71 5.93 -20.36
C ASN A 48 -6.43 4.86 -19.30
N LEU A 49 -7.18 3.78 -19.32
CA LEU A 49 -7.08 2.72 -18.31
C LEU A 49 -5.88 1.79 -18.51
N ASP A 50 -5.31 1.69 -19.70
CA ASP A 50 -4.15 0.81 -19.95
C ASP A 50 -2.96 1.22 -19.08
N ALA A 51 -2.66 2.50 -19.00
CA ALA A 51 -1.60 3.02 -18.14
C ALA A 51 -1.89 2.79 -16.66
N TYR A 52 -3.14 2.93 -16.25
CA TYR A 52 -3.58 2.65 -14.88
C TYR A 52 -3.35 1.18 -14.51
N PHE A 53 -3.86 0.23 -15.30
CA PHE A 53 -3.69 -1.19 -15.04
C PHE A 53 -2.23 -1.61 -15.00
N ALA A 54 -1.41 -1.10 -15.93
CA ALA A 54 0.03 -1.39 -15.95
C ALA A 54 0.73 -0.92 -14.67
N LYS A 55 0.42 0.28 -14.17
CA LYS A 55 1.02 0.83 -12.94
C LYS A 55 0.59 0.06 -11.69
N VAL A 56 -0.69 -0.33 -11.60
CA VAL A 56 -1.17 -1.13 -10.47
C VAL A 56 -0.46 -2.48 -10.45
N LEU A 57 -0.35 -3.16 -11.58
CA LEU A 57 0.32 -4.46 -11.68
C LEU A 57 1.83 -4.37 -11.42
N ASP A 58 2.50 -3.27 -11.76
CA ASP A 58 3.93 -3.08 -11.48
C ASP A 58 4.24 -3.04 -9.98
N GLY A 59 3.38 -2.44 -9.18
CA GLY A 59 3.52 -2.39 -7.72
C GLY A 59 2.90 -3.57 -6.97
N ALA A 60 2.28 -4.51 -7.69
CA ALA A 60 1.58 -5.65 -7.13
C ALA A 60 2.37 -6.96 -7.27
N THR A 61 2.21 -7.86 -6.31
CA THR A 61 2.73 -9.23 -6.35
C THR A 61 1.72 -10.19 -5.72
N GLY A 62 2.00 -11.49 -5.77
CA GLY A 62 1.23 -12.53 -5.11
C GLY A 62 -0.26 -12.49 -5.43
N ASP A 63 -1.09 -12.69 -4.41
CA ASP A 63 -2.54 -12.78 -4.54
C ASP A 63 -3.16 -11.47 -5.04
N TRP A 64 -2.64 -10.33 -4.61
CA TRP A 64 -3.14 -9.02 -5.07
C TRP A 64 -2.95 -8.82 -6.56
N ARG A 65 -1.76 -9.14 -7.07
CA ARG A 65 -1.47 -9.07 -8.51
C ARG A 65 -2.42 -9.94 -9.31
N LYS A 66 -2.61 -11.21 -8.87
CA LYS A 66 -3.50 -12.15 -9.52
C LYS A 66 -4.96 -11.69 -9.48
N GLN A 67 -5.45 -11.28 -8.32
CA GLN A 67 -6.82 -10.81 -8.15
C GLN A 67 -7.10 -9.58 -9.02
N PHE A 68 -6.19 -8.63 -9.05
CA PHE A 68 -6.35 -7.41 -9.85
C PHE A 68 -6.34 -7.72 -11.35
N ASP A 69 -5.44 -8.60 -11.80
CA ASP A 69 -5.38 -9.03 -13.21
C ASP A 69 -6.66 -9.77 -13.62
N ASP A 70 -7.13 -10.71 -12.80
CA ASP A 70 -8.35 -11.49 -13.06
C ASP A 70 -9.61 -10.60 -13.17
N THR A 71 -9.68 -9.51 -12.39
CA THR A 71 -10.83 -8.59 -12.37
C THR A 71 -10.67 -7.37 -13.30
N SER A 72 -9.52 -7.21 -13.93
CA SER A 72 -9.19 -6.00 -14.70
C SER A 72 -10.15 -5.72 -15.85
N ARG A 73 -10.64 -6.76 -16.53
CA ARG A 73 -11.61 -6.62 -17.64
C ARG A 73 -12.94 -6.08 -17.14
N GLU A 74 -13.49 -6.66 -16.08
CA GLU A 74 -14.76 -6.22 -15.49
C GLU A 74 -14.64 -4.79 -14.94
N LEU A 75 -13.54 -4.49 -14.24
CA LEU A 75 -13.27 -3.16 -13.75
C LEU A 75 -13.18 -2.13 -14.87
N ARG A 76 -12.53 -2.48 -15.99
CA ARG A 76 -12.46 -1.64 -17.19
C ARG A 76 -13.85 -1.33 -17.74
N GLU A 77 -14.71 -2.31 -17.85
CA GLU A 77 -16.08 -2.12 -18.33
C GLU A 77 -16.86 -1.16 -17.44
N VAL A 78 -16.82 -1.37 -16.13
CA VAL A 78 -17.51 -0.52 -15.15
C VAL A 78 -17.01 0.92 -15.19
N LEU A 79 -15.68 1.12 -15.19
CA LEU A 79 -15.09 2.46 -15.22
C LEU A 79 -15.38 3.19 -16.54
N THR A 80 -15.35 2.46 -17.68
CA THR A 80 -15.64 3.05 -18.99
C THR A 80 -17.11 3.43 -19.11
N GLN A 81 -18.04 2.57 -18.72
CA GLN A 81 -19.48 2.85 -18.73
C GLN A 81 -19.86 4.01 -17.81
N GLY A 82 -19.20 4.08 -16.65
CA GLY A 82 -19.39 5.17 -15.69
C GLY A 82 -18.70 6.48 -16.08
N GLU A 83 -17.88 6.48 -17.12
CA GLU A 83 -17.01 7.63 -17.48
C GLU A 83 -16.23 8.16 -16.26
N VAL A 84 -15.69 7.23 -15.47
CA VAL A 84 -15.12 7.55 -14.16
C VAL A 84 -13.74 8.15 -14.29
N VAL A 85 -13.54 9.32 -13.67
CA VAL A 85 -12.24 9.94 -13.44
C VAL A 85 -12.05 10.09 -11.93
N SER A 86 -10.95 9.60 -11.42
CA SER A 86 -10.58 9.72 -10.01
C SER A 86 -9.20 10.34 -9.88
N LYS A 87 -9.06 11.20 -8.88
CA LYS A 87 -7.80 11.84 -8.50
C LYS A 87 -7.57 11.70 -7.01
N ALA A 88 -6.38 11.26 -6.63
CA ALA A 88 -5.95 11.30 -5.25
C ALA A 88 -5.64 12.74 -4.84
N ASP A 89 -6.19 13.17 -3.71
CA ASP A 89 -6.00 14.53 -3.17
C ASP A 89 -5.05 14.51 -1.97
N ASP A 90 -5.25 13.58 -1.05
CA ASP A 90 -4.46 13.41 0.18
C ASP A 90 -4.20 11.93 0.45
N VAL A 91 -3.02 11.60 0.95
CA VAL A 91 -2.64 10.23 1.29
C VAL A 91 -1.98 10.20 2.66
N GLN A 92 -2.51 9.36 3.53
CA GLN A 92 -1.95 9.12 4.86
C GLN A 92 -1.63 7.64 5.01
N CYS A 93 -0.42 7.33 5.49
CA CYS A 93 0.06 5.96 5.65
C CYS A 93 0.78 5.78 6.97
N ALA A 94 0.50 4.64 7.60
CA ALA A 94 1.20 4.21 8.81
C ALA A 94 1.49 2.71 8.74
N ILE A 95 2.63 2.28 9.28
CA ILE A 95 2.90 0.87 9.47
C ILE A 95 2.18 0.39 10.73
N LYS A 96 1.37 -0.62 10.59
CA LYS A 96 0.66 -1.29 11.67
C LYS A 96 1.55 -2.34 12.35
N THR A 97 2.24 -3.15 11.55
CA THR A 97 3.16 -4.21 12.00
C THR A 97 4.07 -4.60 10.86
N GLY A 98 5.17 -5.27 11.17
CA GLY A 98 6.06 -5.79 10.15
C GLY A 98 7.42 -6.19 10.70
N ASP A 99 8.25 -6.70 9.82
CA ASP A 99 9.66 -7.03 10.02
C ASP A 99 10.51 -6.36 8.90
N GLU A 100 11.75 -6.81 8.70
CA GLU A 100 12.64 -6.23 7.69
C GLU A 100 12.24 -6.55 6.24
N THR A 101 11.35 -7.52 6.02
CA THR A 101 10.98 -8.02 4.69
C THR A 101 9.48 -8.05 4.43
N SER A 102 8.66 -7.90 5.45
CA SER A 102 7.20 -7.85 5.35
C SER A 102 6.62 -6.75 6.23
N ALA A 103 5.54 -6.12 5.78
CA ALA A 103 4.87 -5.08 6.53
C ALA A 103 3.38 -5.04 6.22
N GLU A 104 2.62 -4.58 7.20
CA GLU A 104 1.20 -4.26 7.06
C GLU A 104 1.02 -2.77 7.26
N ALA A 105 0.57 -2.07 6.21
CA ALA A 105 0.35 -0.63 6.21
C ALA A 105 -1.14 -0.30 6.22
N ILE A 106 -1.52 0.65 7.05
CA ILE A 106 -2.84 1.30 6.99
C ILE A 106 -2.70 2.51 6.09
N VAL A 107 -3.57 2.61 5.09
CA VAL A 107 -3.56 3.68 4.09
C VAL A 107 -4.94 4.30 3.99
N VAL A 108 -4.98 5.62 4.03
CA VAL A 108 -6.19 6.43 3.81
C VAL A 108 -5.90 7.37 2.66
N ILE A 109 -6.78 7.37 1.66
CA ILE A 109 -6.67 8.18 0.44
C ILE A 109 -7.92 9.04 0.34
N GLY A 110 -7.75 10.36 0.42
CA GLY A 110 -8.77 11.32 -0.03
C GLY A 110 -8.72 11.38 -1.55
N GLN A 111 -9.88 11.41 -2.18
CA GLN A 111 -9.97 11.46 -3.64
C GLN A 111 -11.14 12.32 -4.11
N THR A 112 -11.03 12.83 -5.30
CA THR A 112 -12.14 13.49 -6.01
C THR A 112 -12.54 12.62 -7.19
N ILE A 113 -13.83 12.27 -7.27
CA ILE A 113 -14.41 11.43 -8.31
C ILE A 113 -15.36 12.23 -9.17
N THR A 114 -15.26 12.10 -10.48
CA THR A 114 -16.19 12.59 -11.47
C THR A 114 -16.69 11.43 -12.31
N SER A 115 -17.98 11.30 -12.52
CA SER A 115 -18.58 10.21 -13.26
C SER A 115 -19.97 10.58 -13.82
N VAL A 116 -20.58 9.68 -14.57
CA VAL A 116 -21.99 9.77 -14.93
C VAL A 116 -22.87 9.84 -13.68
N GLY A 117 -22.56 9.05 -12.65
CA GLY A 117 -23.27 9.03 -11.37
C GLY A 117 -23.21 10.36 -10.60
N THR A 118 -22.13 11.13 -10.74
CA THR A 118 -22.00 12.47 -10.17
C THR A 118 -22.48 13.57 -11.13
N GLN A 119 -23.11 13.20 -12.24
CA GLN A 119 -23.57 14.14 -13.29
C GLN A 119 -22.42 15.00 -13.85
N GLY A 120 -21.23 14.46 -13.97
CA GLY A 120 -20.03 15.15 -14.42
C GLY A 120 -19.48 16.18 -13.43
N LYS A 121 -19.97 16.22 -12.18
CA LYS A 121 -19.50 17.12 -11.15
C LYS A 121 -18.47 16.42 -10.25
N PRO A 122 -17.39 17.11 -9.82
CA PRO A 122 -16.46 16.58 -8.84
C PRO A 122 -17.17 16.28 -7.51
N SER A 123 -16.95 15.09 -6.96
CA SER A 123 -17.49 14.65 -5.69
C SER A 123 -16.35 14.11 -4.82
N PRO A 124 -16.23 14.54 -3.55
CA PRO A 124 -15.21 14.02 -2.66
C PRO A 124 -15.51 12.57 -2.30
N GLY A 125 -14.46 11.77 -2.18
CA GLY A 125 -14.50 10.39 -1.74
C GLY A 125 -13.32 10.06 -0.84
N GLN A 126 -13.38 8.91 -0.20
CA GLN A 126 -12.30 8.41 0.63
C GLN A 126 -12.18 6.90 0.49
N LEU A 127 -10.95 6.42 0.33
CA LEU A 127 -10.60 5.01 0.41
C LEU A 127 -9.79 4.77 1.67
N SER A 128 -10.11 3.71 2.39
CA SER A 128 -9.32 3.24 3.52
C SER A 128 -9.01 1.77 3.30
N MET A 129 -7.75 1.40 3.43
CA MET A 129 -7.31 0.04 3.17
C MET A 129 -6.14 -0.38 4.04
N ILE A 130 -5.99 -1.68 4.19
CA ILE A 130 -4.80 -2.31 4.75
C ILE A 130 -4.07 -2.98 3.59
N MET A 131 -2.82 -2.57 3.37
CA MET A 131 -1.92 -3.17 2.40
C MET A 131 -0.93 -4.07 3.12
N ARG A 132 -0.88 -5.35 2.73
CA ARG A 132 0.21 -6.22 3.13
C ARG A 132 1.27 -6.17 2.04
N MET A 133 2.50 -5.96 2.46
CA MET A 133 3.63 -5.74 1.58
C MET A 133 4.75 -6.73 1.87
N GLU A 134 5.51 -7.05 0.84
CA GLU A 134 6.72 -7.86 0.96
C GLU A 134 7.85 -7.23 0.17
N LYS A 135 9.08 -7.39 0.66
CA LYS A 135 10.29 -6.91 0.00
C LYS A 135 10.83 -8.01 -0.91
N THR A 136 10.81 -7.77 -2.22
CA THR A 136 11.27 -8.69 -3.24
C THR A 136 12.31 -7.99 -4.11
N ASP A 137 13.51 -8.54 -4.20
CA ASP A 137 14.64 -7.97 -4.96
C ASP A 137 14.89 -6.48 -4.62
N GLY A 138 14.80 -6.14 -3.33
CA GLY A 138 15.02 -4.78 -2.82
C GLY A 138 13.86 -3.82 -3.03
N ARG A 139 12.74 -4.25 -3.61
CA ARG A 139 11.51 -3.45 -3.79
C ARG A 139 10.41 -3.93 -2.84
N TRP A 140 9.72 -2.98 -2.22
CA TRP A 140 8.49 -3.25 -1.50
C TRP A 140 7.31 -3.31 -2.47
N LEU A 141 6.65 -4.47 -2.54
CA LEU A 141 5.50 -4.73 -3.41
C LEU A 141 4.28 -5.11 -2.57
N VAL A 142 3.09 -4.75 -3.04
CA VAL A 142 1.84 -5.08 -2.37
C VAL A 142 1.40 -6.48 -2.80
N ASN A 143 1.25 -7.40 -1.82
CA ASN A 143 0.80 -8.77 -2.07
C ASN A 143 -0.66 -9.03 -1.66
N HIS A 144 -1.25 -8.12 -0.88
CA HIS A 144 -2.63 -8.25 -0.45
C HIS A 144 -3.22 -6.87 -0.09
N VAL A 145 -4.48 -6.64 -0.46
CA VAL A 145 -5.23 -5.42 -0.13
C VAL A 145 -6.57 -5.81 0.48
N ASN A 146 -6.85 -5.27 1.67
CA ASN A 146 -8.13 -5.41 2.35
C ASN A 146 -8.76 -4.05 2.61
N SER A 147 -10.07 -3.95 2.39
CA SER A 147 -10.83 -2.82 2.90
C SER A 147 -11.31 -3.12 4.32
N PRO A 148 -10.96 -2.31 5.34
CA PRO A 148 -11.44 -2.53 6.70
C PRO A 148 -12.96 -2.40 6.84
N LEU A 149 -13.62 -1.75 5.90
CA LEU A 149 -15.09 -1.58 5.88
C LEU A 149 -15.82 -2.81 5.30
N ALA A 150 -15.13 -3.71 4.60
CA ALA A 150 -15.72 -4.94 4.07
C ALA A 150 -16.01 -5.99 5.16
N SER A 151 -15.53 -5.78 6.37
CA SER A 151 -15.66 -6.70 7.51
C SER A 151 -16.79 -6.33 8.48
N VAL A 152 -17.58 -5.32 8.19
CA VAL A 152 -18.76 -4.97 9.01
C VAL A 152 -19.94 -5.77 8.51
N PRO A 153 -20.48 -6.73 9.28
CA PRO A 153 -21.75 -7.38 8.93
C PRO A 153 -22.83 -6.31 8.87
N GLN A 154 -23.47 -6.18 7.73
CA GLN A 154 -24.69 -5.37 7.64
C GLN A 154 -25.77 -6.04 8.50
N GLN A 155 -26.13 -5.38 9.59
CA GLN A 155 -27.31 -5.73 10.39
C GLN A 155 -28.56 -5.22 9.74
#